data_f60b0d6bc45cba27e107d9fb8ae1257d
#
_entry.id   f60b0d6bc45cba27e107d9fb8ae1257d
#
_cell.length_a   1.000
_cell.length_b   1.000
_cell.length_c   1.000
_cell.angle_alpha   90.00
_cell.angle_beta   90.00
_cell.angle_gamma   90.00
#
_symmetry.space_group_name_H-M   'P 1'
#
loop_
_entity.id
_entity.type
_entity.pdbx_description
1 polymer ?
#
loop_
_entity_poly.entity_id
_entity_poly.type
_entity_poly.pdbx_seq_one_letter_code
_entity_poly.pdbx_strand_id
1 'polypeptide(L)'
;MSEAALSFHWSLDGFVRAYEAGAFDDQRVELIEGEIWPVVIGDWHGDAVGQLFALLPRVGVRLTNATLPTGNSLPDPDCWVRRADAAPIGSKGSRLSVWDPGDVLLVVEVSDETVIPDLSTKTRLYGSAGYPVYWVVTKERIFEHSGPTASGYRQRIEYGRGDRIPVGYAGVDLAVDDLI
;
A
#
# COMPACT_ATOMS: atom_id res chain seq x y z
N MET A 1 -31.56 -17.78 17.89
CA MET A 1 -30.93 -18.04 16.58
C MET A 1 -30.43 -16.68 16.09
N SER A 2 -29.11 -16.48 16.03
CA SER A 2 -28.53 -15.23 15.50
C SER A 2 -28.70 -15.26 13.98
N GLU A 3 -29.46 -14.32 13.43
CA GLU A 3 -29.47 -14.06 12.01
C GLU A 3 -28.05 -13.67 11.60
N ALA A 4 -27.39 -14.49 10.80
CA ALA A 4 -26.13 -14.10 10.19
C ALA A 4 -26.43 -12.89 9.29
N ALA A 5 -25.90 -11.73 9.63
CA ALA A 5 -26.00 -10.56 8.78
C ALA A 5 -25.40 -10.92 7.41
N LEU A 6 -26.22 -10.83 6.36
CA LEU A 6 -25.75 -11.00 4.98
C LEU A 6 -24.85 -9.79 4.68
N SER A 7 -23.53 -9.98 4.71
CA SER A 7 -22.60 -8.93 4.28
C SER A 7 -22.60 -8.85 2.76
N PHE A 8 -22.82 -7.65 2.22
CA PHE A 8 -22.67 -7.39 0.80
C PHE A 8 -21.19 -7.15 0.48
N HIS A 9 -20.64 -7.94 -0.43
CA HIS A 9 -19.28 -7.72 -0.93
C HIS A 9 -19.34 -7.13 -2.35
N TRP A 10 -18.61 -6.06 -2.55
CA TRP A 10 -18.44 -5.44 -3.85
C TRP A 10 -17.59 -6.33 -4.76
N SER A 11 -18.03 -6.51 -6.00
CA SER A 11 -17.11 -6.96 -7.03
C SER A 11 -16.20 -5.78 -7.45
N LEU A 12 -14.97 -6.06 -7.88
CA LEU A 12 -14.06 -5.04 -8.37
C LEU A 12 -14.69 -4.20 -9.49
N ASP A 13 -15.32 -4.84 -10.49
CA ASP A 13 -15.96 -4.14 -11.61
C ASP A 13 -17.17 -3.30 -11.16
N GLY A 14 -17.90 -3.77 -10.17
CA GLY A 14 -19.02 -3.02 -9.58
C GLY A 14 -18.53 -1.75 -8.88
N PHE A 15 -17.49 -1.88 -8.07
CA PHE A 15 -16.86 -0.76 -7.39
C PHE A 15 -16.27 0.25 -8.37
N VAL A 16 -15.51 -0.20 -9.38
CA VAL A 16 -14.92 0.68 -10.41
C VAL A 16 -16.00 1.48 -11.14
N ARG A 17 -17.11 0.84 -11.54
CA ARG A 17 -18.23 1.57 -12.16
C ARG A 17 -18.87 2.60 -11.24
N ALA A 18 -19.07 2.27 -9.96
CA ALA A 18 -19.59 3.21 -8.97
C ALA A 18 -18.64 4.38 -8.74
N TYR A 19 -17.34 4.09 -8.62
CA TYR A 19 -16.29 5.09 -8.47
C TYR A 19 -16.25 6.05 -9.67
N GLU A 20 -16.22 5.53 -10.90
CA GLU A 20 -16.21 6.33 -12.12
C GLU A 20 -17.51 7.13 -12.32
N ALA A 21 -18.62 6.68 -11.74
CA ALA A 21 -19.90 7.40 -11.71
C ALA A 21 -20.00 8.47 -10.62
N GLY A 22 -18.94 8.65 -9.81
CA GLY A 22 -18.91 9.67 -8.74
C GLY A 22 -19.59 9.26 -7.44
N ALA A 23 -19.86 7.98 -7.21
CA ALA A 23 -20.55 7.52 -5.99
C ALA A 23 -19.77 7.83 -4.69
N PHE A 24 -18.48 8.12 -4.79
CA PHE A 24 -17.56 8.36 -3.65
C PHE A 24 -16.85 9.72 -3.74
N ASP A 25 -17.39 10.70 -4.52
CA ASP A 25 -16.72 11.99 -4.74
C ASP A 25 -16.52 12.81 -3.46
N ASP A 26 -17.36 12.58 -2.43
CA ASP A 26 -17.31 13.28 -1.15
C ASP A 26 -16.40 12.63 -0.10
N GLN A 27 -15.79 11.47 -0.42
CA GLN A 27 -14.97 10.72 0.53
C GLN A 27 -13.93 9.82 -0.15
N ARG A 28 -12.74 9.75 0.46
CA ARG A 28 -11.73 8.78 0.02
C ARG A 28 -12.08 7.40 0.56
N VAL A 29 -12.07 6.42 -0.32
CA VAL A 29 -12.35 5.02 0.02
C VAL A 29 -11.44 4.08 -0.74
N GLU A 30 -11.10 2.97 -0.11
CA GLU A 30 -10.41 1.83 -0.72
C GLU A 30 -11.39 0.66 -0.86
N LEU A 31 -11.19 -0.18 -1.85
CA LEU A 31 -11.82 -1.50 -1.93
C LEU A 31 -10.82 -2.56 -1.45
N ILE A 32 -11.08 -3.17 -0.31
CA ILE A 32 -10.23 -4.22 0.25
C ILE A 32 -11.06 -5.51 0.38
N GLU A 33 -10.72 -6.51 -0.44
CA GLU A 33 -11.38 -7.83 -0.44
C GLU A 33 -12.93 -7.78 -0.52
N GLY A 34 -13.43 -6.80 -1.27
CA GLY A 34 -14.87 -6.60 -1.47
C GLY A 34 -15.55 -5.70 -0.44
N GLU A 35 -14.82 -5.19 0.54
CA GLU A 35 -15.28 -4.23 1.53
C GLU A 35 -14.79 -2.82 1.21
N ILE A 36 -15.64 -1.82 1.47
CA ILE A 36 -15.27 -0.40 1.33
C ILE A 36 -14.70 0.09 2.66
N TRP A 37 -13.45 0.53 2.61
CA TRP A 37 -12.75 1.10 3.76
C TRP A 37 -12.61 2.60 3.59
N PRO A 38 -13.03 3.42 4.56
CA PRO A 38 -12.80 4.86 4.52
C PRO A 38 -11.33 5.17 4.80
N VAL A 39 -10.79 6.15 4.08
CA VAL A 39 -9.43 6.65 4.29
C VAL A 39 -9.50 7.96 5.09
N VAL A 40 -8.88 7.98 6.26
CA VAL A 40 -8.74 9.15 7.13
C VAL A 40 -7.27 9.53 7.25
N ILE A 41 -6.95 10.79 7.00
CA ILE A 41 -5.58 11.30 7.00
C ILE A 41 -5.45 12.34 8.11
N GLY A 42 -4.57 12.09 9.10
CA GLY A 42 -4.18 13.06 10.12
C GLY A 42 -2.91 13.85 9.72
N ASP A 43 -2.59 14.90 10.48
CA ASP A 43 -1.46 15.79 10.18
C ASP A 43 -0.12 15.04 10.15
N TRP A 44 0.16 14.23 11.18
CA TRP A 44 1.38 13.42 11.24
C TRP A 44 1.50 12.46 10.03
N HIS A 45 0.40 11.84 9.63
CA HIS A 45 0.37 10.96 8.46
C HIS A 45 0.81 11.74 7.20
N GLY A 46 0.28 12.94 6.99
CA GLY A 46 0.67 13.80 5.86
C GLY A 46 2.16 14.17 5.88
N ASP A 47 2.71 14.50 7.05
CA ASP A 47 4.12 14.81 7.22
C ASP A 47 5.00 13.59 6.91
N ALA A 48 4.68 12.42 7.45
CA ALA A 48 5.42 11.19 7.19
C ALA A 48 5.40 10.78 5.71
N VAL A 49 4.25 10.90 5.03
CA VAL A 49 4.16 10.69 3.58
C VAL A 49 5.05 11.68 2.83
N GLY A 50 5.06 12.96 3.25
CA GLY A 50 5.95 13.99 2.70
C GLY A 50 7.44 13.61 2.83
N GLN A 51 7.86 13.09 3.99
CA GLN A 51 9.23 12.61 4.22
C GLN A 51 9.58 11.41 3.34
N LEU A 52 8.67 10.44 3.17
CA LEU A 52 8.88 9.33 2.25
C LEU A 52 9.17 9.81 0.83
N PHE A 53 8.36 10.75 0.32
CA PHE A 53 8.58 11.32 -1.01
C PHE A 53 9.86 12.17 -1.12
N ALA A 54 10.32 12.77 -0.04
CA ALA A 54 11.56 13.56 -0.02
C ALA A 54 12.82 12.69 0.04
N LEU A 55 12.78 11.59 0.79
CA LEU A 55 13.98 10.82 1.16
C LEU A 55 14.18 9.54 0.33
N LEU A 56 13.10 8.92 -0.16
CA LEU A 56 13.22 7.71 -0.98
C LEU A 56 13.96 7.99 -2.29
N PRO A 57 15.00 7.20 -2.62
CA PRO A 57 15.79 7.37 -3.84
C PRO A 57 14.96 7.26 -5.12
N ARG A 58 15.28 8.09 -6.12
CA ARG A 58 14.49 8.19 -7.38
C ARG A 58 15.23 7.72 -8.63
N VAL A 59 16.45 7.22 -8.48
CA VAL A 59 17.27 6.79 -9.63
C VAL A 59 16.72 5.48 -10.21
N GLY A 60 16.31 5.52 -11.46
CA GLY A 60 15.77 4.34 -12.16
C GLY A 60 14.37 3.90 -11.73
N VAL A 61 13.69 4.69 -10.90
CA VAL A 61 12.36 4.37 -10.37
C VAL A 61 11.38 5.54 -10.48
N ARG A 62 10.10 5.25 -10.26
CA ARG A 62 9.02 6.23 -10.08
C ARG A 62 8.33 5.97 -8.76
N LEU A 63 8.13 7.05 -7.99
CA LEU A 63 7.36 7.08 -6.77
C LEU A 63 5.97 7.66 -7.05
N THR A 64 4.95 7.08 -6.45
CA THR A 64 3.56 7.55 -6.57
C THR A 64 2.74 7.12 -5.36
N ASN A 65 1.60 7.76 -5.15
CA ASN A 65 0.54 7.40 -4.21
C ASN A 65 -0.79 7.09 -4.91
N ALA A 66 -0.72 6.73 -6.19
CA ALA A 66 -1.91 6.34 -6.94
C ALA A 66 -2.44 4.98 -6.46
N THR A 67 -3.73 4.75 -6.64
CA THR A 67 -4.36 3.43 -6.44
C THR A 67 -3.53 2.33 -7.12
N LEU A 68 -3.27 1.26 -6.39
CA LEU A 68 -2.49 0.10 -6.85
C LEU A 68 -3.40 -1.13 -6.96
N PRO A 69 -4.03 -1.38 -8.13
CA PRO A 69 -4.88 -2.54 -8.30
C PRO A 69 -4.17 -3.84 -7.93
N THR A 70 -4.70 -4.55 -6.92
CA THR A 70 -4.07 -5.71 -6.30
C THR A 70 -5.09 -6.84 -6.18
N GLY A 71 -5.02 -7.84 -7.06
CA GLY A 71 -6.03 -8.90 -7.11
C GLY A 71 -7.43 -8.34 -7.37
N ASN A 72 -8.35 -8.59 -6.46
CA ASN A 72 -9.73 -8.05 -6.47
C ASN A 72 -9.91 -6.82 -5.57
N SER A 73 -8.82 -6.15 -5.22
CA SER A 73 -8.79 -4.99 -4.34
C SER A 73 -8.21 -3.77 -5.06
N LEU A 74 -8.56 -2.59 -4.56
CA LEU A 74 -8.06 -1.30 -5.00
C LEU A 74 -7.58 -0.51 -3.78
N PRO A 75 -6.45 -0.91 -3.17
CA PRO A 75 -5.83 -0.11 -2.11
C PRO A 75 -5.22 1.17 -2.69
N ASP A 76 -5.17 2.20 -1.84
CA ASP A 76 -4.52 3.47 -2.09
C ASP A 76 -3.27 3.59 -1.19
N PRO A 77 -2.15 2.90 -1.49
CA PRO A 77 -0.95 2.99 -0.66
C PRO A 77 -0.44 4.42 -0.58
N ASP A 78 0.06 4.81 0.58
CA ASP A 78 0.58 6.16 0.79
C ASP A 78 1.79 6.48 -0.07
N CYS A 79 2.61 5.48 -0.35
CA CYS A 79 3.69 5.55 -1.33
C CYS A 79 3.96 4.16 -1.91
N TRP A 80 4.21 4.08 -3.21
CA TRP A 80 4.79 2.89 -3.79
C TRP A 80 5.78 3.24 -4.89
N VAL A 81 6.74 2.34 -5.09
CA VAL A 81 7.90 2.55 -5.96
C VAL A 81 7.90 1.48 -7.02
N ARG A 82 8.02 1.86 -8.28
CA ARG A 82 8.17 0.94 -9.39
C ARG A 82 9.36 1.30 -10.27
N ARG A 83 9.80 0.37 -11.06
CA ARG A 83 10.82 0.62 -12.09
C ARG A 83 10.37 1.73 -13.04
N ALA A 84 11.28 2.60 -13.42
CA ALA A 84 10.96 3.73 -14.30
C ALA A 84 10.59 3.29 -15.73
N ASP A 85 11.13 2.15 -16.19
CA ASP A 85 10.91 1.53 -17.49
C ASP A 85 9.73 0.54 -17.50
N ALA A 86 9.08 0.30 -16.37
CA ALA A 86 7.90 -0.56 -16.27
C ALA A 86 6.74 -0.01 -17.12
N ALA A 87 6.07 -0.92 -17.81
CA ALA A 87 4.83 -0.64 -18.54
C ALA A 87 3.66 -1.35 -17.87
N PRO A 88 2.44 -0.77 -17.88
CA PRO A 88 1.28 -1.45 -17.32
C PRO A 88 0.97 -2.72 -18.13
N ILE A 89 0.58 -3.79 -17.43
CA ILE A 89 0.18 -5.07 -18.02
C ILE A 89 -1.34 -5.15 -18.29
N GLY A 90 -2.08 -4.12 -17.91
CA GLY A 90 -3.54 -4.04 -18.08
C GLY A 90 -4.11 -2.80 -17.43
N SER A 91 -5.45 -2.75 -17.35
CA SER A 91 -6.16 -1.67 -16.69
C SER A 91 -7.42 -2.17 -15.97
N LYS A 92 -7.89 -1.40 -14.99
CA LYS A 92 -9.20 -1.52 -14.36
C LYS A 92 -9.96 -0.21 -14.60
N GLY A 93 -11.14 -0.32 -15.22
CA GLY A 93 -11.83 0.87 -15.72
C GLY A 93 -11.00 1.68 -16.71
N SER A 94 -11.27 2.99 -16.78
CA SER A 94 -10.63 3.91 -17.72
C SER A 94 -9.32 4.54 -17.22
N ARG A 95 -9.03 4.44 -15.91
CA ARG A 95 -7.99 5.24 -15.25
C ARG A 95 -6.93 4.46 -14.48
N LEU A 96 -7.21 3.21 -14.08
CA LEU A 96 -6.34 2.45 -13.17
C LEU A 96 -5.47 1.48 -13.94
N SER A 97 -4.16 1.74 -13.97
CA SER A 97 -3.17 0.83 -14.55
C SER A 97 -2.89 -0.35 -13.63
N VAL A 98 -2.80 -1.55 -14.20
CA VAL A 98 -2.34 -2.76 -13.50
C VAL A 98 -0.87 -2.97 -13.82
N TRP A 99 -0.09 -3.25 -12.79
CA TRP A 99 1.37 -3.40 -12.89
C TRP A 99 1.79 -4.84 -12.60
N ASP A 100 2.86 -5.28 -13.24
CA ASP A 100 3.49 -6.55 -12.85
C ASP A 100 4.06 -6.41 -11.43
N PRO A 101 3.76 -7.34 -10.50
CA PRO A 101 4.31 -7.27 -9.14
C PRO A 101 5.84 -7.23 -9.08
N GLY A 102 6.52 -7.86 -10.06
CA GLY A 102 7.98 -7.82 -10.16
C GLY A 102 8.56 -6.45 -10.53
N ASP A 103 7.74 -5.55 -11.07
CA ASP A 103 8.13 -4.16 -11.37
C ASP A 103 7.83 -3.20 -10.22
N VAL A 104 7.01 -3.58 -9.25
CA VAL A 104 6.74 -2.82 -8.02
C VAL A 104 7.78 -3.24 -6.98
N LEU A 105 8.64 -2.33 -6.58
CA LEU A 105 9.83 -2.60 -5.77
C LEU A 105 9.60 -2.42 -4.27
N LEU A 106 8.65 -1.55 -3.92
CA LEU A 106 8.30 -1.23 -2.53
C LEU A 106 6.86 -0.70 -2.49
N VAL A 107 6.08 -1.15 -1.51
CA VAL A 107 4.79 -0.59 -1.13
C VAL A 107 4.89 -0.09 0.31
N VAL A 108 4.36 1.10 0.61
CA VAL A 108 4.42 1.72 1.93
C VAL A 108 3.05 2.21 2.36
N GLU A 109 2.65 1.84 3.56
CA GLU A 109 1.51 2.42 4.28
C GLU A 109 2.02 3.18 5.51
N VAL A 110 1.50 4.36 5.73
CA VAL A 110 1.75 5.17 6.93
C VAL A 110 0.56 4.99 7.86
N SER A 111 0.78 4.36 9.02
CA SER A 111 -0.27 3.93 9.92
C SER A 111 -0.27 4.75 11.21
N ASP A 112 -1.27 5.58 11.41
CA ASP A 112 -1.56 6.24 12.69
C ASP A 112 -2.62 5.44 13.47
N GLU A 113 -3.80 5.28 12.90
CA GLU A 113 -4.94 4.57 13.52
C GLU A 113 -5.22 3.21 12.86
N THR A 114 -4.68 2.95 11.68
CA THR A 114 -4.91 1.75 10.87
C THR A 114 -3.86 0.65 11.05
N VAL A 115 -3.06 0.70 12.12
CA VAL A 115 -1.92 -0.21 12.35
C VAL A 115 -2.32 -1.69 12.25
N ILE A 116 -3.46 -2.08 12.84
CA ILE A 116 -3.89 -3.50 12.84
C ILE A 116 -4.27 -3.97 11.43
N PRO A 117 -5.15 -3.27 10.67
CA PRO A 117 -5.43 -3.62 9.28
C PRO A 117 -4.19 -3.69 8.40
N ASP A 118 -3.28 -2.71 8.51
CA ASP A 118 -2.07 -2.64 7.69
C ASP A 118 -1.08 -3.77 8.02
N LEU A 119 -0.92 -4.13 9.31
CA LEU A 119 -0.10 -5.25 9.76
C LEU A 119 -0.75 -6.64 9.57
N SER A 120 -2.00 -6.73 9.15
CA SER A 120 -2.72 -8.00 8.96
C SER A 120 -3.26 -8.15 7.54
N THR A 121 -4.36 -7.46 7.23
CA THR A 121 -5.07 -7.63 5.96
C THR A 121 -4.25 -7.14 4.78
N LYS A 122 -3.67 -5.94 4.85
CA LYS A 122 -2.83 -5.40 3.77
C LYS A 122 -1.51 -6.16 3.63
N THR A 123 -0.89 -6.62 4.73
CA THR A 123 0.29 -7.51 4.69
C THR A 123 -0.01 -8.79 3.90
N ARG A 124 -1.15 -9.41 4.13
CA ARG A 124 -1.59 -10.60 3.38
C ARG A 124 -1.90 -10.25 1.92
N LEU A 125 -2.62 -9.15 1.69
CA LEU A 125 -2.99 -8.68 0.36
C LEU A 125 -1.77 -8.44 -0.52
N TYR A 126 -0.83 -7.62 -0.07
CA TYR A 126 0.37 -7.28 -0.83
C TYR A 126 1.33 -8.46 -1.00
N GLY A 127 1.51 -9.27 0.05
CA GLY A 127 2.35 -10.46 -0.02
C GLY A 127 1.81 -11.52 -0.98
N SER A 128 0.50 -11.81 -0.92
CA SER A 128 -0.12 -12.78 -1.84
C SER A 128 -0.14 -12.31 -3.30
N ALA A 129 -0.13 -11.01 -3.53
CA ALA A 129 0.02 -10.42 -4.86
C ALA A 129 1.46 -10.50 -5.40
N GLY A 130 2.45 -10.79 -4.55
CA GLY A 130 3.85 -10.97 -4.96
C GLY A 130 4.70 -9.72 -4.88
N TYR A 131 4.25 -8.62 -4.25
CA TYR A 131 5.09 -7.44 -4.07
C TYR A 131 6.27 -7.75 -3.14
N PRO A 132 7.52 -7.47 -3.57
CA PRO A 132 8.72 -7.99 -2.89
C PRO A 132 8.93 -7.42 -1.49
N VAL A 133 8.60 -6.14 -1.28
CA VAL A 133 8.81 -5.45 0.00
C VAL A 133 7.60 -4.58 0.33
N TYR A 134 7.15 -4.67 1.56
CA TYR A 134 6.07 -3.87 2.11
C TYR A 134 6.48 -3.26 3.45
N TRP A 135 6.34 -1.94 3.59
CA TRP A 135 6.60 -1.22 4.82
C TRP A 135 5.31 -0.71 5.45
N VAL A 136 5.21 -0.86 6.77
CA VAL A 136 4.22 -0.15 7.61
C VAL A 136 4.98 0.81 8.49
N VAL A 137 4.78 2.10 8.25
CA VAL A 137 5.43 3.19 8.99
C VAL A 137 4.50 3.67 10.08
N THR A 138 4.94 3.63 11.32
CA THR A 138 4.20 4.16 12.49
C THR A 138 5.01 5.28 13.16
N LYS A 139 4.44 5.96 14.13
CA LYS A 139 5.12 7.01 14.92
C LYS A 139 6.35 6.51 15.70
N GLU A 140 6.44 5.20 15.93
CA GLU A 140 7.47 4.63 16.80
C GLU A 140 8.48 3.78 16.04
N ARG A 141 8.06 3.13 14.94
CA ARG A 141 8.87 2.17 14.21
C ARG A 141 8.37 1.92 12.80
N ILE A 142 9.21 1.29 12.00
CA ILE A 142 8.87 0.79 10.68
C ILE A 142 8.91 -0.74 10.71
N PHE A 143 7.87 -1.37 10.19
CA PHE A 143 7.81 -2.81 9.97
C PHE A 143 8.09 -3.09 8.49
N GLU A 144 9.19 -3.76 8.19
CA GLU A 144 9.50 -4.25 6.86
C GLU A 144 9.06 -5.70 6.72
N HIS A 145 8.25 -5.96 5.71
CA HIS A 145 7.84 -7.30 5.31
C HIS A 145 8.49 -7.64 3.99
N SER A 146 9.09 -8.85 3.88
CA SER A 146 9.77 -9.31 2.67
C SER A 146 9.62 -10.81 2.44
N GLY A 147 9.97 -11.26 1.22
CA GLY A 147 9.78 -12.64 0.83
C GLY A 147 8.31 -13.02 0.67
N PRO A 148 7.61 -12.50 -0.36
CA PRO A 148 6.17 -12.72 -0.55
C PRO A 148 5.83 -14.20 -0.72
N THR A 149 4.64 -14.58 -0.22
CA THR A 149 4.07 -15.93 -0.28
C THR A 149 2.57 -15.84 -0.55
N ALA A 150 1.91 -16.92 -0.86
CA ALA A 150 0.46 -16.97 -1.07
C ALA A 150 -0.37 -16.51 0.16
N SER A 151 0.24 -16.44 1.35
CA SER A 151 -0.44 -16.06 2.60
C SER A 151 0.13 -14.79 3.28
N GLY A 152 0.97 -14.02 2.58
CA GLY A 152 1.62 -12.82 3.11
C GLY A 152 3.13 -12.82 2.88
N TYR A 153 3.92 -12.56 3.90
CA TYR A 153 5.38 -12.49 3.82
C TYR A 153 6.05 -13.48 4.76
N ARG A 154 7.25 -13.95 4.38
CA ARG A 154 8.05 -14.88 5.20
C ARG A 154 8.78 -14.21 6.34
N GLN A 155 9.18 -12.95 6.13
CA GLN A 155 10.01 -12.19 7.06
C GLN A 155 9.33 -10.90 7.45
N ARG A 156 9.48 -10.53 8.70
CA ARG A 156 9.18 -9.22 9.24
C ARG A 156 10.35 -8.76 10.10
N ILE A 157 10.87 -7.58 9.81
CA ILE A 157 11.90 -6.90 10.59
C ILE A 157 11.31 -5.60 11.12
N GLU A 158 11.66 -5.25 12.35
CA GLU A 158 11.22 -4.01 12.97
C GLU A 158 12.42 -3.09 13.15
N TYR A 159 12.26 -1.84 12.72
CA TYR A 159 13.26 -0.78 12.85
C TYR A 159 12.69 0.33 13.72
N GLY A 160 13.35 0.66 14.82
CA GLY A 160 12.98 1.74 15.74
C GLY A 160 13.85 2.98 15.56
N ARG A 161 13.63 3.98 16.41
CA ARG A 161 14.47 5.19 16.43
C ARG A 161 15.93 4.82 16.70
N GLY A 162 16.83 5.49 15.97
CA GLY A 162 18.27 5.22 15.96
C GLY A 162 18.71 4.13 15.00
N ASP A 163 17.77 3.34 14.44
CA ASP A 163 18.08 2.33 13.44
C ASP A 163 18.19 2.93 12.03
N ARG A 164 18.71 2.14 11.11
CA ARG A 164 18.71 2.42 9.68
C ARG A 164 17.95 1.32 8.94
N ILE A 165 17.06 1.71 8.03
CA ILE A 165 16.28 0.78 7.21
C ILE A 165 16.87 0.72 5.80
N PRO A 166 17.14 -0.49 5.26
CA PRO A 166 17.68 -0.64 3.91
C PRO A 166 16.62 -0.35 2.84
N VAL A 167 16.98 0.46 1.86
CA VAL A 167 16.21 0.66 0.63
C VAL A 167 16.79 -0.25 -0.45
N GLY A 168 16.32 -1.49 -0.47
CA GLY A 168 16.94 -2.57 -1.24
C GLY A 168 17.08 -2.29 -2.74
N TYR A 169 16.11 -1.61 -3.36
CA TYR A 169 16.16 -1.25 -4.78
C TYR A 169 17.22 -0.19 -5.11
N ALA A 170 17.70 0.57 -4.13
CA ALA A 170 18.65 1.65 -4.30
C ALA A 170 20.03 1.32 -3.70
N GLY A 171 20.15 0.27 -2.89
CA GLY A 171 21.39 -0.12 -2.22
C GLY A 171 21.88 0.90 -1.20
N VAL A 172 20.97 1.65 -0.58
CA VAL A 172 21.26 2.65 0.46
C VAL A 172 20.41 2.39 1.71
N ASP A 173 20.82 2.95 2.84
CA ASP A 173 20.06 2.91 4.08
C ASP A 173 19.56 4.31 4.43
N LEU A 174 18.32 4.42 4.93
CA LEU A 174 17.74 5.63 5.49
C LEU A 174 17.72 5.56 7.01
N ALA A 175 17.93 6.71 7.68
CA ALA A 175 17.72 6.76 9.13
C ALA A 175 16.21 6.73 9.41
N VAL A 176 15.80 5.88 10.35
CA VAL A 176 14.38 5.77 10.74
C VAL A 176 13.87 7.07 11.34
N ASP A 177 14.73 7.79 12.09
CA ASP A 177 14.39 9.08 12.70
C ASP A 177 14.00 10.17 11.69
N ASP A 178 14.42 10.04 10.42
CA ASP A 178 14.06 10.96 9.35
C ASP A 178 12.70 10.65 8.71
N LEU A 179 12.15 9.45 8.99
CA LEU A 179 10.92 8.94 8.38
C LEU A 179 9.71 8.92 9.34
N ILE A 180 9.94 9.01 10.69
CA ILE A 180 8.89 8.88 11.72
C ILE A 180 8.87 10.01 12.74
#